data_f4d5a32be3b4ffbdd807be77d40eeed1
#
_entry.id   f4d5a32be3b4ffbdd807be77d40eeed1
#
_cell.length_a   1.000
_cell.length_b   1.000
_cell.length_c   1.000
_cell.angle_alpha   90.00
_cell.angle_beta   90.00
_cell.angle_gamma   90.00
#
_symmetry.space_group_name_H-M   'P 1'
#
loop_
_entity.id
_entity.type
_entity.pdbx_description
1 polymer ?
#
loop_
_entity_poly.entity_id
_entity_poly.type
_entity_poly.pdbx_seq_one_letter_code
_entity_poly.pdbx_strand_id
1 'polypeptide(L)'
;LHHDARRQRQMCIRDSSSSMASWDWIMSIDTHWFSTLFGWYIFSEWSAIGFTTILLFCLFLKKQGYLEDLNDSIIHDLGKWVFAFSVVWTYMWFSQFMLIWYANIPEEVTYFMERIELSNYRFLFWFSAAINFVVPTIVLMSRDAKRNTNFLIVASVVILIGHWINSYLLFAPGTLHDHGHLGLTELGMGLGFLGLFFFVVFRSLTTRPLSVKHHPFLEESKHLHT
;
A
#
# COMPACT_ATOMS: atom_id res chain seq x y z
N LEU A 1 -18.80 -3.61 -26.01
CA LEU A 1 -17.55 -4.20 -26.57
C LEU A 1 -16.36 -3.24 -26.53
N HIS A 2 -16.50 -1.96 -26.96
CA HIS A 2 -15.37 -1.01 -26.96
C HIS A 2 -14.97 -0.54 -25.54
N HIS A 3 -15.91 -0.41 -24.62
CA HIS A 3 -15.63 -0.02 -23.23
C HIS A 3 -14.89 -1.14 -22.46
N ASP A 4 -15.28 -2.38 -22.68
CA ASP A 4 -14.66 -3.52 -21.99
C ASP A 4 -13.24 -3.78 -22.50
N ALA A 5 -13.01 -3.70 -23.80
CA ALA A 5 -11.68 -3.79 -24.39
C ALA A 5 -10.74 -2.66 -23.89
N ARG A 6 -11.25 -1.45 -23.68
CA ARG A 6 -10.47 -0.34 -23.13
C ARG A 6 -10.11 -0.57 -21.66
N ARG A 7 -11.05 -1.09 -20.84
CA ARG A 7 -10.80 -1.44 -19.44
C ARG A 7 -9.80 -2.56 -19.31
N GLN A 8 -9.92 -3.64 -20.08
CA GLN A 8 -8.96 -4.74 -20.10
C GLN A 8 -7.56 -4.27 -20.49
N ARG A 9 -7.43 -3.42 -21.51
CA ARG A 9 -6.14 -2.85 -21.92
C ARG A 9 -5.51 -2.01 -20.81
N GLN A 10 -6.30 -1.21 -20.09
CA GLN A 10 -5.80 -0.41 -18.97
C GLN A 10 -5.34 -1.27 -17.79
N MET A 11 -6.02 -2.38 -17.52
CA MET A 11 -5.59 -3.35 -16.49
C MET A 11 -4.26 -3.99 -16.86
N CYS A 12 -4.14 -4.55 -18.07
CA CYS A 12 -2.89 -5.15 -18.54
C CYS A 12 -1.71 -4.17 -18.54
N ILE A 13 -1.92 -2.91 -18.96
CA ILE A 13 -0.88 -1.88 -18.92
C ILE A 13 -0.44 -1.61 -17.48
N ARG A 14 -1.37 -1.51 -16.55
CA ARG A 14 -1.05 -1.26 -15.13
C ARG A 14 -0.21 -2.37 -14.54
N ASP A 15 -0.63 -3.63 -14.74
CA ASP A 15 0.04 -4.79 -14.14
C ASP A 15 1.45 -4.97 -14.72
N SER A 16 1.59 -4.82 -16.04
CA SER A 16 2.89 -4.92 -16.69
C SER A 16 3.82 -3.75 -16.32
N SER A 17 3.31 -2.51 -16.34
CA SER A 17 4.12 -1.33 -16.00
C SER A 17 4.55 -1.30 -14.54
N SER A 18 3.71 -1.79 -13.61
CA SER A 18 4.08 -1.86 -12.19
C SER A 18 5.19 -2.88 -11.95
N SER A 19 5.14 -4.03 -12.60
CA SER A 19 6.20 -5.04 -12.50
C SER A 19 7.52 -4.53 -13.06
N MET A 20 7.50 -3.92 -14.26
CA MET A 20 8.70 -3.32 -14.86
C MET A 20 9.27 -2.20 -13.98
N ALA A 21 8.42 -1.30 -13.49
CA ALA A 21 8.85 -0.23 -12.58
C ALA A 21 9.48 -0.76 -11.28
N SER A 22 8.95 -1.85 -10.72
CA SER A 22 9.52 -2.46 -9.52
C SER A 22 10.91 -3.04 -9.76
N TRP A 23 11.15 -3.62 -10.93
CA TRP A 23 12.47 -4.15 -11.31
C TRP A 23 13.46 -3.04 -11.61
N ASP A 24 13.05 -2.04 -12.41
CA ASP A 24 13.95 -0.97 -12.85
C ASP A 24 14.28 0.03 -11.74
N TRP A 25 13.33 0.33 -10.85
CA TRP A 25 13.50 1.41 -9.87
C TRP A 25 13.87 0.94 -8.47
N ILE A 26 13.50 -0.30 -8.11
CA ILE A 26 13.70 -0.79 -6.74
C ILE A 26 14.68 -1.96 -6.73
N MET A 27 14.41 -3.02 -7.49
CA MET A 27 15.25 -4.22 -7.47
C MET A 27 16.66 -3.94 -8.02
N SER A 28 16.78 -3.04 -8.99
CA SER A 28 18.08 -2.65 -9.59
C SER A 28 19.06 -1.99 -8.61
N ILE A 29 18.63 -1.59 -7.42
CA ILE A 29 19.49 -1.05 -6.36
C ILE A 29 20.42 -2.13 -5.82
N ASP A 30 19.89 -3.35 -5.65
CA ASP A 30 20.68 -4.54 -5.32
C ASP A 30 21.12 -5.24 -6.61
N THR A 31 22.20 -4.79 -7.24
CA THR A 31 22.61 -5.15 -8.61
C THR A 31 22.84 -6.63 -8.83
N HIS A 32 23.16 -7.39 -7.80
CA HIS A 32 23.42 -8.83 -7.87
C HIS A 32 22.23 -9.69 -7.45
N TRP A 33 21.14 -9.08 -6.99
CA TRP A 33 19.96 -9.78 -6.53
C TRP A 33 18.79 -9.63 -7.50
N PHE A 34 18.06 -10.73 -7.72
CA PHE A 34 16.85 -10.72 -8.55
C PHE A 34 15.81 -11.70 -8.02
N SER A 35 14.54 -11.35 -8.19
CA SER A 35 13.40 -12.22 -7.86
C SER A 35 12.22 -11.91 -8.76
N THR A 36 11.63 -12.93 -9.37
CA THR A 36 10.43 -12.79 -10.21
C THR A 36 9.19 -12.45 -9.38
N LEU A 37 9.11 -12.92 -8.14
CA LEU A 37 8.01 -12.64 -7.21
C LEU A 37 7.99 -11.18 -6.74
N PHE A 38 9.12 -10.49 -6.84
CA PHE A 38 9.27 -9.11 -6.36
C PHE A 38 8.29 -8.13 -7.02
N GLY A 39 8.00 -8.30 -8.31
CA GLY A 39 7.01 -7.49 -9.02
C GLY A 39 5.61 -7.57 -8.39
N TRP A 40 5.15 -8.76 -8.02
CA TRP A 40 3.87 -8.97 -7.36
C TRP A 40 3.87 -8.46 -5.91
N TYR A 41 4.99 -8.61 -5.22
CA TYR A 41 5.17 -8.07 -3.88
C TYR A 41 4.99 -6.55 -3.86
N ILE A 42 5.68 -5.82 -4.73
CA ILE A 42 5.57 -4.36 -4.84
C ILE A 42 4.19 -3.92 -5.35
N PHE A 43 3.61 -4.65 -6.31
CA PHE A 43 2.23 -4.37 -6.76
C PHE A 43 1.21 -4.47 -5.62
N SER A 44 1.32 -5.50 -4.77
CA SER A 44 0.44 -5.66 -3.62
C SER A 44 0.63 -4.55 -2.57
N GLU A 45 1.87 -4.09 -2.37
CA GLU A 45 2.19 -2.96 -1.51
C GLU A 45 1.55 -1.66 -2.01
N TRP A 46 1.76 -1.32 -3.27
CA TRP A 46 1.16 -0.12 -3.87
C TRP A 46 -0.38 -0.16 -3.86
N SER A 47 -0.95 -1.34 -4.05
CA SER A 47 -2.40 -1.52 -3.96
C SER A 47 -2.92 -1.32 -2.54
N ALA A 48 -2.25 -1.89 -1.53
CA ALA A 48 -2.61 -1.70 -0.13
C ALA A 48 -2.54 -0.21 0.28
N ILE A 49 -1.45 0.47 -0.08
CA ILE A 49 -1.29 1.92 0.16
C ILE A 49 -2.37 2.72 -0.57
N GLY A 50 -2.64 2.40 -1.84
CA GLY A 50 -3.61 3.10 -2.67
C GLY A 50 -5.04 3.01 -2.11
N PHE A 51 -5.52 1.79 -1.79
CA PHE A 51 -6.85 1.61 -1.20
C PHE A 51 -6.97 2.24 0.19
N THR A 52 -5.92 2.14 1.00
CA THR A 52 -5.89 2.75 2.33
C THR A 52 -5.95 4.28 2.25
N THR A 53 -5.23 4.87 1.30
CA THR A 53 -5.24 6.32 1.06
C THR A 53 -6.61 6.78 0.56
N ILE A 54 -7.23 6.07 -0.40
CA ILE A 54 -8.57 6.37 -0.89
C ILE A 54 -9.58 6.29 0.25
N LEU A 55 -9.51 5.27 1.10
CA LEU A 55 -10.38 5.11 2.26
C LEU A 55 -10.27 6.32 3.20
N LEU A 56 -9.06 6.76 3.54
CA LEU A 56 -8.85 7.93 4.39
C LEU A 56 -9.41 9.21 3.79
N PHE A 57 -9.22 9.43 2.47
CA PHE A 57 -9.81 10.59 1.79
C PHE A 57 -11.34 10.52 1.77
N CYS A 58 -11.93 9.37 1.52
CA CYS A 58 -13.38 9.17 1.58
C CYS A 58 -13.94 9.50 2.97
N LEU A 59 -13.31 9.01 4.02
CA LEU A 59 -13.70 9.28 5.41
C LEU A 59 -13.55 10.77 5.76
N PHE A 60 -12.45 11.40 5.33
CA PHE A 60 -12.20 12.82 5.54
C PHE A 60 -13.26 13.69 4.84
N LEU A 61 -13.51 13.45 3.55
CA LEU A 61 -14.48 14.21 2.76
C LEU A 61 -15.91 14.00 3.27
N LYS A 62 -16.27 12.78 3.69
CA LYS A 62 -17.56 12.50 4.31
C LYS A 62 -17.75 13.28 5.61
N LYS A 63 -16.71 13.32 6.47
CA LYS A 63 -16.75 14.08 7.72
C LYS A 63 -16.92 15.59 7.49
N GLN A 64 -16.41 16.13 6.36
CA GLN A 64 -16.56 17.52 5.97
C GLN A 64 -17.90 17.82 5.23
N GLY A 65 -18.74 16.80 5.00
CA GLY A 65 -20.04 16.98 4.33
C GLY A 65 -19.99 17.10 2.81
N TYR A 66 -18.82 16.79 2.18
CA TYR A 66 -18.70 16.87 0.71
C TYR A 66 -19.19 15.62 -0.03
N LEU A 67 -19.28 14.47 0.65
CA LEU A 67 -19.69 13.18 0.08
C LEU A 67 -20.91 12.64 0.81
N GLU A 68 -22.05 13.33 0.70
CA GLU A 68 -23.33 12.90 1.34
C GLU A 68 -23.86 11.59 0.76
N ASP A 69 -23.60 11.35 -0.53
CA ASP A 69 -24.02 10.14 -1.24
C ASP A 69 -23.19 8.88 -0.86
N LEU A 70 -22.12 9.03 -0.04
CA LEU A 70 -21.26 7.92 0.34
C LEU A 70 -21.89 7.09 1.47
N ASN A 71 -22.43 5.94 1.11
CA ASN A 71 -23.06 5.02 2.05
C ASN A 71 -22.02 4.29 2.93
N ASP A 72 -22.39 3.90 4.15
CA ASP A 72 -21.56 3.12 5.07
C ASP A 72 -21.18 1.74 4.49
N SER A 73 -22.04 1.17 3.63
CA SER A 73 -21.75 -0.05 2.89
C SER A 73 -20.54 0.10 1.96
N ILE A 74 -20.40 1.24 1.28
CA ILE A 74 -19.25 1.51 0.39
C ILE A 74 -17.98 1.66 1.20
N ILE A 75 -18.03 2.32 2.36
CA ILE A 75 -16.88 2.43 3.27
C ILE A 75 -16.46 1.04 3.78
N HIS A 76 -17.43 0.22 4.16
CA HIS A 76 -17.19 -1.15 4.57
C HIS A 76 -16.54 -1.98 3.44
N ASP A 77 -16.96 -1.81 2.20
CA ASP A 77 -16.38 -2.50 1.04
C ASP A 77 -14.96 -2.00 0.75
N LEU A 78 -14.68 -0.71 0.87
CA LEU A 78 -13.32 -0.19 0.82
C LEU A 78 -12.43 -0.79 1.92
N GLY A 79 -12.96 -0.93 3.14
CA GLY A 79 -12.29 -1.62 4.24
C GLY A 79 -11.97 -3.09 3.94
N LYS A 80 -12.84 -3.79 3.21
CA LYS A 80 -12.58 -5.16 2.72
C LYS A 80 -11.40 -5.18 1.73
N TRP A 81 -11.33 -4.21 0.82
CA TRP A 81 -10.23 -4.11 -0.13
C TRP A 81 -8.89 -3.82 0.55
N VAL A 82 -8.86 -2.91 1.53
CA VAL A 82 -7.68 -2.66 2.36
C VAL A 82 -7.23 -3.95 3.06
N PHE A 83 -8.16 -4.67 3.68
CA PHE A 83 -7.86 -5.96 4.33
C PHE A 83 -7.32 -6.98 3.32
N ALA A 84 -7.99 -7.16 2.18
CA ALA A 84 -7.61 -8.13 1.17
C ALA A 84 -6.18 -7.89 0.65
N PHE A 85 -5.85 -6.65 0.28
CA PHE A 85 -4.52 -6.32 -0.22
C PHE A 85 -3.43 -6.38 0.87
N SER A 86 -3.77 -6.09 2.12
CA SER A 86 -2.84 -6.30 3.24
C SER A 86 -2.52 -7.79 3.44
N VAL A 87 -3.52 -8.67 3.31
CA VAL A 87 -3.29 -10.13 3.36
C VAL A 87 -2.47 -10.61 2.16
N VAL A 88 -2.77 -10.13 0.95
CA VAL A 88 -2.00 -10.46 -0.25
C VAL A 88 -0.54 -10.00 -0.11
N TRP A 89 -0.31 -8.78 0.38
CA TRP A 89 1.03 -8.27 0.65
C TRP A 89 1.80 -9.16 1.64
N THR A 90 1.16 -9.52 2.75
CA THR A 90 1.76 -10.41 3.75
C THR A 90 2.11 -11.77 3.18
N TYR A 91 1.20 -12.33 2.37
CA TYR A 91 1.44 -13.60 1.68
C TYR A 91 2.66 -13.51 0.73
N MET A 92 2.74 -12.46 -0.07
CA MET A 92 3.86 -12.25 -1.01
C MET A 92 5.18 -12.04 -0.27
N TRP A 93 5.17 -11.20 0.79
CA TRP A 93 6.33 -10.97 1.64
C TRP A 93 6.83 -12.26 2.28
N PHE A 94 5.93 -13.00 2.93
CA PHE A 94 6.27 -14.26 3.60
C PHE A 94 6.73 -15.34 2.61
N SER A 95 6.06 -15.48 1.47
CA SER A 95 6.43 -16.45 0.45
C SER A 95 7.82 -16.19 -0.10
N GLN A 96 8.13 -14.94 -0.41
CA GLN A 96 9.46 -14.55 -0.87
C GLN A 96 10.53 -14.82 0.18
N PHE A 97 10.28 -14.42 1.42
CA PHE A 97 11.19 -14.67 2.53
C PHE A 97 11.43 -16.17 2.73
N MET A 98 10.36 -16.97 2.82
CA MET A 98 10.44 -18.39 3.08
C MET A 98 11.13 -19.15 1.94
N LEU A 99 10.83 -18.86 0.69
CA LEU A 99 11.42 -19.53 -0.46
C LEU A 99 12.93 -19.28 -0.54
N ILE A 100 13.36 -18.03 -0.41
CA ILE A 100 14.77 -17.66 -0.46
C ILE A 100 15.53 -18.21 0.75
N TRP A 101 14.96 -18.11 1.94
CA TRP A 101 15.55 -18.63 3.16
C TRP A 101 15.68 -20.16 3.16
N TYR A 102 14.64 -20.86 2.69
CA TYR A 102 14.65 -22.33 2.60
C TYR A 102 15.61 -22.86 1.52
N ALA A 103 15.64 -22.23 0.35
CA ALA A 103 16.54 -22.62 -0.74
C ALA A 103 18.01 -22.38 -0.38
N ASN A 104 18.30 -21.37 0.44
CA ASN A 104 19.62 -20.98 0.94
C ASN A 104 20.69 -20.89 -0.16
N ILE A 105 20.31 -20.30 -1.31
CA ILE A 105 21.24 -20.03 -2.40
C ILE A 105 22.08 -18.80 -2.00
N PRO A 106 23.41 -18.89 -1.95
CA PRO A 106 24.27 -17.82 -1.42
C PRO A 106 24.05 -16.46 -2.06
N GLU A 107 23.75 -16.42 -3.34
CA GLU A 107 23.54 -15.19 -4.11
C GLU A 107 22.19 -14.53 -3.80
N GLU A 108 21.16 -15.31 -3.49
CA GLU A 108 19.82 -14.79 -3.22
C GLU A 108 19.60 -14.45 -1.75
N VAL A 109 20.23 -15.18 -0.82
CA VAL A 109 20.06 -14.99 0.63
C VAL A 109 20.66 -13.69 1.12
N THR A 110 21.67 -13.14 0.43
CA THR A 110 22.33 -11.88 0.79
C THR A 110 21.35 -10.74 1.04
N TYR A 111 20.30 -10.64 0.24
CA TYR A 111 19.26 -9.63 0.36
C TYR A 111 18.59 -9.63 1.75
N PHE A 112 18.27 -10.81 2.30
CA PHE A 112 17.67 -10.93 3.62
C PHE A 112 18.71 -10.88 4.75
N MET A 113 19.90 -11.40 4.51
CA MET A 113 20.99 -11.37 5.49
C MET A 113 21.35 -9.93 5.87
N GLU A 114 21.50 -9.04 4.89
CA GLU A 114 21.74 -7.62 5.15
C GLU A 114 20.66 -6.98 6.01
N ARG A 115 19.39 -7.35 5.82
CA ARG A 115 18.26 -6.80 6.58
C ARG A 115 18.09 -7.41 7.97
N ILE A 116 18.59 -8.64 8.18
CA ILE A 116 18.43 -9.39 9.44
C ILE A 116 19.68 -9.31 10.31
N GLU A 117 20.88 -9.37 9.74
CA GLU A 117 22.14 -9.38 10.50
C GLU A 117 22.56 -7.98 10.93
N LEU A 118 22.35 -6.97 10.08
CA LEU A 118 22.68 -5.59 10.43
C LEU A 118 21.76 -5.09 11.56
N SER A 119 22.37 -4.68 12.66
CA SER A 119 21.65 -4.26 13.88
C SER A 119 20.68 -3.12 13.63
N ASN A 120 21.02 -2.23 12.68
CA ASN A 120 20.22 -1.04 12.36
C ASN A 120 18.89 -1.37 11.67
N TYR A 121 18.84 -2.44 10.87
CA TYR A 121 17.64 -2.80 10.10
C TYR A 121 16.83 -3.94 10.73
N ARG A 122 17.44 -4.80 11.55
CA ARG A 122 16.80 -5.99 12.14
C ARG A 122 15.49 -5.69 12.84
N PHE A 123 15.48 -4.68 13.70
CA PHE A 123 14.27 -4.29 14.42
C PHE A 123 13.20 -3.78 13.46
N LEU A 124 13.57 -2.89 12.52
CA LEU A 124 12.65 -2.32 11.55
C LEU A 124 12.05 -3.38 10.62
N PHE A 125 12.87 -4.38 10.22
CA PHE A 125 12.43 -5.47 9.35
C PHE A 125 11.30 -6.29 10.00
N TRP A 126 11.50 -6.77 11.21
CA TRP A 126 10.48 -7.55 11.91
C TRP A 126 9.31 -6.70 12.37
N PHE A 127 9.56 -5.46 12.76
CA PHE A 127 8.51 -4.52 13.14
C PHE A 127 7.60 -4.17 11.96
N SER A 128 8.16 -3.90 10.80
CA SER A 128 7.40 -3.63 9.57
C SER A 128 6.54 -4.83 9.18
N ALA A 129 7.11 -6.04 9.19
CA ALA A 129 6.36 -7.26 8.91
C ALA A 129 5.22 -7.48 9.92
N ALA A 130 5.51 -7.32 11.21
CA ALA A 130 4.51 -7.48 12.27
C ALA A 130 3.37 -6.46 12.16
N ILE A 131 3.65 -5.18 11.97
CA ILE A 131 2.64 -4.13 11.92
C ILE A 131 1.73 -4.26 10.69
N ASN A 132 2.31 -4.58 9.53
CA ASN A 132 1.57 -4.74 8.28
C ASN A 132 0.77 -6.06 8.21
N PHE A 133 1.09 -7.04 9.06
CA PHE A 133 0.31 -8.26 9.18
C PHE A 133 -0.71 -8.21 10.33
N VAL A 134 -0.23 -7.88 11.54
CA VAL A 134 -1.04 -7.99 12.76
C VAL A 134 -2.18 -6.96 12.77
N VAL A 135 -1.89 -5.71 12.39
CA VAL A 135 -2.89 -4.63 12.44
C VAL A 135 -4.03 -4.88 11.46
N PRO A 136 -3.81 -5.14 10.15
CA PRO A 136 -4.90 -5.47 9.25
C PRO A 136 -5.66 -6.72 9.69
N THR A 137 -4.96 -7.77 10.12
CA THR A 137 -5.59 -9.05 10.48
C THR A 137 -6.46 -8.92 11.73
N ILE A 138 -5.97 -8.30 12.80
CA ILE A 138 -6.73 -8.17 14.04
C ILE A 138 -7.83 -7.13 13.91
N VAL A 139 -7.51 -5.95 13.36
CA VAL A 139 -8.44 -4.82 13.35
C VAL A 139 -9.46 -4.95 12.21
N LEU A 140 -9.01 -5.27 10.99
CA LEU A 140 -9.89 -5.29 9.82
C LEU A 140 -10.58 -6.65 9.57
N MET A 141 -10.29 -7.71 10.34
CA MET A 141 -11.02 -8.97 10.23
C MET A 141 -12.45 -8.85 10.77
N SER A 142 -12.65 -8.10 11.85
CA SER A 142 -13.97 -7.90 12.47
C SER A 142 -14.87 -7.00 11.61
N ARG A 143 -16.17 -7.34 11.52
CA ARG A 143 -17.19 -6.51 10.85
C ARG A 143 -17.42 -5.20 11.59
N ASP A 144 -17.46 -5.25 12.91
CA ASP A 144 -17.76 -4.11 13.77
C ASP A 144 -16.64 -3.07 13.74
N ALA A 145 -15.38 -3.52 13.67
CA ALA A 145 -14.23 -2.63 13.50
C ALA A 145 -14.26 -1.88 12.15
N LYS A 146 -14.67 -2.54 11.06
CA LYS A 146 -14.82 -1.92 9.74
C LYS A 146 -15.99 -0.92 9.64
N ARG A 147 -16.95 -0.98 10.56
CA ARG A 147 -18.05 -0.02 10.65
C ARG A 147 -17.74 1.17 11.54
N ASN A 148 -16.77 1.04 12.45
CA ASN A 148 -16.37 2.13 13.31
C ASN A 148 -15.32 3.01 12.63
N THR A 149 -15.74 4.22 12.24
CA THR A 149 -14.89 5.19 11.52
C THR A 149 -13.57 5.49 12.23
N ASN A 150 -13.56 5.60 13.56
CA ASN A 150 -12.35 5.92 14.30
C ASN A 150 -11.34 4.78 14.26
N PHE A 151 -11.79 3.55 14.44
CA PHE A 151 -10.93 2.37 14.31
C PHE A 151 -10.35 2.25 12.90
N LEU A 152 -11.18 2.52 11.90
CA LEU A 152 -10.78 2.45 10.51
C LEU A 152 -9.71 3.50 10.15
N ILE A 153 -9.85 4.73 10.67
CA ILE A 153 -8.84 5.79 10.51
C ILE A 153 -7.53 5.39 11.17
N VAL A 154 -7.56 4.95 12.44
CA VAL A 154 -6.35 4.56 13.17
C VAL A 154 -5.63 3.41 12.48
N ALA A 155 -6.37 2.35 12.12
CA ALA A 155 -5.80 1.21 11.39
C ALA A 155 -5.17 1.65 10.07
N SER A 156 -5.86 2.49 9.30
CA SER A 156 -5.36 3.00 8.02
C SER A 156 -4.08 3.82 8.15
N VAL A 157 -3.99 4.69 9.15
CA VAL A 157 -2.77 5.47 9.41
C VAL A 157 -1.61 4.54 9.81
N VAL A 158 -1.87 3.56 10.66
CA VAL A 158 -0.83 2.60 11.10
C VAL A 158 -0.34 1.75 9.93
N ILE A 159 -1.24 1.30 9.05
CA ILE A 159 -0.87 0.58 7.81
C ILE A 159 0.02 1.44 6.91
N LEU A 160 -0.32 2.71 6.70
CA LEU A 160 0.51 3.61 5.89
C LEU A 160 1.90 3.83 6.49
N ILE A 161 2.00 3.98 7.81
CA ILE A 161 3.29 4.07 8.50
C ILE A 161 4.09 2.78 8.35
N GLY A 162 3.44 1.62 8.49
CA GLY A 162 4.07 0.32 8.30
C GLY A 162 4.65 0.13 6.89
N HIS A 163 3.90 0.52 5.86
CA HIS A 163 4.36 0.47 4.48
C HIS A 163 5.45 1.52 4.17
N TRP A 164 5.41 2.68 4.82
CA TRP A 164 6.49 3.66 4.72
C TRP A 164 7.82 3.10 5.27
N ILE A 165 7.76 2.41 6.42
CA ILE A 165 8.93 1.72 6.99
C ILE A 165 9.40 0.60 6.05
N ASN A 166 8.47 -0.16 5.46
CA ASN A 166 8.81 -1.20 4.49
C ASN A 166 9.50 -0.60 3.25
N SER A 167 8.98 0.50 2.72
CA SER A 167 9.62 1.20 1.60
C SER A 167 11.03 1.67 1.96
N TYR A 168 11.26 2.20 3.17
CA TYR A 168 12.61 2.52 3.65
C TYR A 168 13.54 1.29 3.62
N LEU A 169 13.06 0.13 4.07
CA LEU A 169 13.82 -1.14 4.06
C LEU A 169 14.09 -1.70 2.66
N LEU A 170 13.33 -1.28 1.65
CA LEU A 170 13.62 -1.64 0.26
C LEU A 170 14.83 -0.90 -0.31
N PHE A 171 15.04 0.35 0.10
CA PHE A 171 16.07 1.23 -0.47
C PHE A 171 17.33 1.34 0.40
N ALA A 172 17.16 1.46 1.72
CA ALA A 172 18.26 1.83 2.61
C ALA A 172 19.39 0.79 2.70
N PRO A 173 19.13 -0.53 2.81
CA PRO A 173 20.22 -1.51 2.89
C PRO A 173 21.11 -1.51 1.65
N GLY A 174 20.53 -1.47 0.45
CA GLY A 174 21.28 -1.48 -0.80
C GLY A 174 22.02 -0.17 -1.12
N THR A 175 21.67 0.96 -0.46
CA THR A 175 22.29 2.27 -0.71
C THR A 175 23.21 2.73 0.41
N LEU A 176 22.85 2.49 1.66
CA LEU A 176 23.51 3.02 2.85
C LEU A 176 24.30 1.94 3.62
N HIS A 177 24.09 0.66 3.29
CA HIS A 177 24.72 -0.46 4.00
C HIS A 177 24.65 -0.29 5.54
N ASP A 178 25.79 -0.38 6.23
CA ASP A 178 25.87 -0.26 7.71
C ASP A 178 25.58 1.13 8.27
N HIS A 179 25.58 2.16 7.43
CA HIS A 179 25.41 3.56 7.85
C HIS A 179 23.93 4.01 7.85
N GLY A 180 23.00 3.14 7.44
CA GLY A 180 21.58 3.46 7.39
C GLY A 180 20.96 3.58 8.77
N HIS A 181 20.32 4.72 9.03
CA HIS A 181 19.46 4.94 10.19
C HIS A 181 18.32 5.89 9.81
N LEU A 182 17.17 5.65 10.40
CA LEU A 182 16.04 6.58 10.24
C LEU A 182 16.38 7.90 10.94
N GLY A 183 16.68 8.92 10.15
CA GLY A 183 17.07 10.24 10.61
C GLY A 183 16.07 11.34 10.26
N LEU A 184 16.45 12.57 10.58
CA LEU A 184 15.65 13.75 10.22
C LEU A 184 15.56 13.98 8.71
N THR A 185 16.53 13.48 7.94
CA THR A 185 16.57 13.61 6.48
C THR A 185 15.45 12.80 5.84
N GLU A 186 15.28 11.54 6.24
CA GLU A 186 14.25 10.63 5.73
C GLU A 186 12.85 11.13 6.11
N LEU A 187 12.70 11.58 7.37
CA LEU A 187 11.47 12.21 7.84
C LEU A 187 11.15 13.49 7.07
N GLY A 188 12.13 14.35 6.87
CA GLY A 188 11.97 15.60 6.12
C GLY A 188 11.57 15.39 4.68
N MET A 189 12.23 14.46 3.98
CA MET A 189 11.86 14.06 2.62
C MET A 189 10.45 13.45 2.56
N GLY A 190 10.14 12.52 3.47
CA GLY A 190 8.81 11.91 3.55
C GLY A 190 7.70 12.95 3.76
N LEU A 191 7.89 13.88 4.68
CA LEU A 191 6.93 14.97 4.92
C LEU A 191 6.83 15.95 3.73
N GLY A 192 7.94 16.21 3.04
CA GLY A 192 7.97 17.05 1.84
C GLY A 192 7.14 16.45 0.70
N PHE A 193 7.35 15.18 0.40
CA PHE A 193 6.55 14.46 -0.62
C PHE A 193 5.10 14.29 -0.20
N LEU A 194 4.83 14.02 1.07
CA LEU A 194 3.46 13.96 1.60
C LEU A 194 2.74 15.31 1.45
N GLY A 195 3.41 16.42 1.76
CA GLY A 195 2.87 17.77 1.57
C GLY A 195 2.58 18.07 0.09
N LEU A 196 3.50 17.71 -0.81
CA LEU A 196 3.30 17.85 -2.26
C LEU A 196 2.10 17.00 -2.73
N PHE A 197 1.99 15.76 -2.26
CA PHE A 197 0.87 14.88 -2.58
C PHE A 197 -0.47 15.50 -2.15
N PHE A 198 -0.60 15.96 -0.92
CA PHE A 198 -1.80 16.64 -0.44
C PHE A 198 -2.11 17.90 -1.26
N PHE A 199 -1.11 18.70 -1.57
CA PHE A 199 -1.29 19.89 -2.39
C PHE A 199 -1.89 19.56 -3.76
N VAL A 200 -1.33 18.57 -4.45
CA VAL A 200 -1.80 18.14 -5.78
C VAL A 200 -3.21 17.55 -5.70
N VAL A 201 -3.46 16.68 -4.73
CA VAL A 201 -4.78 16.04 -4.55
C VAL A 201 -5.84 17.07 -4.22
N PHE A 202 -5.63 17.95 -3.24
CA PHE A 202 -6.63 18.96 -2.89
C PHE A 202 -6.88 19.95 -4.04
N ARG A 203 -5.84 20.38 -4.73
CA ARG A 203 -6.01 21.20 -5.92
C ARG A 203 -6.83 20.48 -7.00
N SER A 204 -6.61 19.19 -7.21
CA SER A 204 -7.39 18.40 -8.16
C SER A 204 -8.86 18.26 -7.73
N LEU A 205 -9.11 18.04 -6.45
CA LEU A 205 -10.47 17.91 -5.90
C LEU A 205 -11.28 19.22 -5.99
N THR A 206 -10.62 20.38 -5.95
CA THR A 206 -11.31 21.69 -6.11
C THR A 206 -11.66 22.04 -7.55
N THR A 207 -11.02 21.39 -8.54
CA THR A 207 -11.24 21.71 -9.96
C THR A 207 -12.40 20.95 -10.60
N ARG A 208 -12.91 19.88 -9.95
CA ARG A 208 -13.97 19.04 -10.52
C ARG A 208 -15.03 18.71 -9.47
N PRO A 209 -16.31 18.54 -9.89
CA PRO A 209 -17.36 18.09 -8.97
C PRO A 209 -17.04 16.70 -8.43
N LEU A 210 -17.20 16.52 -7.12
CA LEU A 210 -16.90 15.26 -6.42
C LEU A 210 -17.92 14.17 -6.71
N SER A 211 -19.21 14.52 -6.88
CA SER A 211 -20.25 13.58 -7.27
C SER A 211 -20.37 13.51 -8.79
N VAL A 212 -20.38 12.27 -9.31
CA VAL A 212 -20.52 12.02 -10.75
C VAL A 212 -21.99 12.18 -11.12
N LYS A 213 -22.33 13.26 -11.86
CA LYS A 213 -23.66 13.43 -12.43
C LYS A 213 -23.80 12.54 -13.68
N HIS A 214 -24.93 11.85 -13.83
CA HIS A 214 -25.26 11.01 -15.00
C HIS A 214 -24.50 9.66 -15.10
N HIS A 215 -24.04 9.07 -13.99
CA HIS A 215 -23.55 7.71 -14.03
C HIS A 215 -24.76 6.73 -14.04
N PRO A 216 -24.83 5.76 -14.98
CA PRO A 216 -26.01 4.87 -15.13
C PRO A 216 -26.33 4.03 -13.90
N PHE A 217 -25.34 3.72 -13.07
CA PHE A 217 -25.47 2.93 -11.84
C PHE A 217 -25.44 3.78 -10.56
N LEU A 218 -25.64 5.09 -10.64
CA LEU A 218 -25.54 5.97 -9.46
C LEU A 218 -26.64 5.66 -8.44
N GLU A 219 -27.89 5.47 -8.89
CA GLU A 219 -29.02 5.16 -8.03
C GLU A 219 -28.85 3.79 -7.36
N GLU A 220 -28.39 2.81 -8.10
CA GLU A 220 -28.12 1.46 -7.58
C GLU A 220 -27.00 1.49 -6.51
N SER A 221 -25.95 2.31 -6.74
CA SER A 221 -24.86 2.49 -5.79
C SER A 221 -25.31 3.18 -4.48
N LYS A 222 -26.26 4.13 -4.56
CA LYS A 222 -26.82 4.82 -3.37
C LYS A 222 -27.64 3.87 -2.49
N HIS A 223 -28.30 2.89 -3.09
CA HIS A 223 -29.14 1.92 -2.39
C HIS A 223 -28.43 0.59 -2.10
N LEU A 224 -27.11 0.54 -2.25
CA LEU A 224 -26.32 -0.65 -1.94
C LEU A 224 -26.36 -0.93 -0.43
N HIS A 225 -26.92 -2.06 -0.07
CA HIS A 225 -26.93 -2.61 1.29
C HIS A 225 -26.14 -3.93 1.31
N THR A 226 -25.01 -3.96 2.02
CA THR A 226 -24.17 -5.17 2.27
C THR A 226 -24.05 -5.48 3.75
#